data_e6f7d3cba733224f54c7da582f341bae
#
_entry.id   e6f7d3cba733224f54c7da582f341bae
#
_cell.length_a   1.000
_cell.length_b   1.000
_cell.length_c   1.000
_cell.angle_alpha   90.00
_cell.angle_beta   90.00
_cell.angle_gamma   90.00
#
_symmetry.space_group_name_H-M   'P 1'
#
loop_
_entity.id
_entity.type
_entity.pdbx_description
1 polymer ?
#
loop_
_entity_poly.entity_id
_entity_poly.type
_entity_poly.pdbx_seq_one_letter_code
_entity_poly.pdbx_strand_id
1 'polypeptide(L)'
;MERRTPWLCVILSAVIFGCMPLGANFLYAQGVTPMSLVFLRNLLSLPVLALLCQKQGGLRISRGALLETSLTGFFGCCITPILLFSSYCYLASGMATVFHFAYPVIVVLGGLVLRERVQKKALFCAVLCSLGILLLIDPSGAVDPLGVALALTSGVTYAVYILLLAHFRHREVMGFRMTFYMALISAVCMFFLCLFSHQLCLPQTLAGWLAALAFSLMICIGAVMLFQKGTFLIGAQRAAILSTFEPITSIFVGILFLNETLTPRILLGSAITLVAGVFITLGGKKDEE
;
A
#
# COMPACT_ATOMS: atom_id res chain seq x y z
N MET A 1 -25.56 3.54 -11.24
CA MET A 1 -24.89 3.18 -9.98
C MET A 1 -23.51 2.52 -10.18
N GLU A 2 -23.22 1.91 -11.32
CA GLU A 2 -21.94 1.18 -11.58
C GLU A 2 -20.69 2.06 -11.68
N ARG A 3 -20.78 3.34 -12.05
CA ARG A 3 -19.61 4.23 -12.27
C ARG A 3 -18.90 4.69 -10.98
N ARG A 4 -19.52 4.59 -9.79
CA ARG A 4 -18.91 5.05 -8.52
C ARG A 4 -18.15 3.95 -7.78
N THR A 5 -18.44 2.70 -8.06
CA THR A 5 -17.86 1.54 -7.37
C THR A 5 -16.32 1.45 -7.43
N PRO A 6 -15.65 1.72 -8.57
CA PRO A 6 -14.18 1.63 -8.64
C PRO A 6 -13.47 2.66 -7.76
N TRP A 7 -13.96 3.89 -7.70
CA TRP A 7 -13.40 4.97 -6.87
C TRP A 7 -13.54 4.63 -5.38
N LEU A 8 -14.72 4.12 -4.99
CA LEU A 8 -14.96 3.66 -3.62
C LEU A 8 -14.05 2.51 -3.24
N CYS A 9 -13.74 1.60 -4.16
CA CYS A 9 -12.78 0.52 -3.89
C CYS A 9 -11.41 1.06 -3.53
N VAL A 10 -10.89 2.04 -4.27
CA VAL A 10 -9.56 2.63 -3.96
C VAL A 10 -9.60 3.40 -2.65
N ILE A 11 -10.62 4.22 -2.41
CA ILE A 11 -10.73 4.99 -1.16
C ILE A 11 -10.82 4.05 0.05
N LEU A 12 -11.68 3.03 -0.02
CA LEU A 12 -11.82 2.06 1.08
C LEU A 12 -10.52 1.29 1.31
N SER A 13 -9.84 0.88 0.23
CA SER A 13 -8.51 0.29 0.31
C SER A 13 -7.52 1.21 1.02
N ALA A 14 -7.49 2.49 0.65
CA ALA A 14 -6.60 3.48 1.24
C ALA A 14 -6.87 3.69 2.74
N VAL A 15 -8.13 3.72 3.15
CA VAL A 15 -8.52 3.78 4.58
C VAL A 15 -8.02 2.54 5.32
N ILE A 16 -8.21 1.35 4.75
CA ILE A 16 -7.72 0.10 5.36
C ILE A 16 -6.19 0.11 5.46
N PHE A 17 -5.48 0.53 4.40
CA PHE A 17 -4.02 0.66 4.45
C PHE A 17 -3.57 1.68 5.48
N GLY A 18 -4.27 2.81 5.63
CA GLY A 18 -3.99 3.81 6.66
C GLY A 18 -4.15 3.30 8.10
N CYS A 19 -4.87 2.20 8.31
CA CYS A 19 -4.94 1.52 9.61
C CYS A 19 -3.78 0.53 9.86
N MET A 20 -2.91 0.26 8.86
CA MET A 20 -1.79 -0.68 9.03
C MET A 20 -0.86 -0.36 10.20
N PRO A 21 -0.50 0.91 10.48
CA PRO A 21 0.38 1.23 11.60
C PRO A 21 -0.13 0.72 12.95
N LEU A 22 -1.44 0.76 13.18
CA LEU A 22 -2.04 0.27 14.41
C LEU A 22 -1.78 -1.23 14.61
N GLY A 23 -2.06 -2.03 13.59
CA GLY A 23 -1.81 -3.48 13.63
C GLY A 23 -0.32 -3.81 13.70
N ALA A 24 0.53 -3.08 12.96
CA ALA A 24 1.97 -3.28 12.96
C ALA A 24 2.57 -2.99 14.34
N ASN A 25 2.26 -1.84 14.95
CA ASN A 25 2.75 -1.49 16.28
C ASN A 25 2.29 -2.46 17.36
N PHE A 26 1.03 -2.92 17.30
CA PHE A 26 0.56 -3.95 18.22
C PHE A 26 1.38 -5.25 18.11
N LEU A 27 1.66 -5.70 16.87
CA LEU A 27 2.44 -6.92 16.63
C LEU A 27 3.92 -6.75 16.98
N TYR A 28 4.49 -5.57 16.81
CA TYR A 28 5.86 -5.24 17.28
C TYR A 28 5.94 -5.33 18.80
N ALA A 29 4.93 -4.86 19.53
CA ALA A 29 4.84 -5.01 20.97
C ALA A 29 4.75 -6.49 21.42
N GLN A 30 4.31 -7.42 20.54
CA GLN A 30 4.33 -8.86 20.75
C GLN A 30 5.66 -9.52 20.34
N GLY A 31 6.70 -8.74 20.00
CA GLY A 31 8.02 -9.23 19.59
C GLY A 31 8.15 -9.63 18.13
N VAL A 32 7.15 -9.33 17.29
CA VAL A 32 7.20 -9.62 15.84
C VAL A 32 8.08 -8.57 15.16
N THR A 33 9.04 -9.00 14.34
CA THR A 33 9.88 -8.08 13.53
C THR A 33 9.12 -7.61 12.27
N PRO A 34 9.53 -6.49 11.64
CA PRO A 34 8.96 -6.05 10.36
C PRO A 34 8.98 -7.15 9.28
N MET A 35 10.08 -7.91 9.19
CA MET A 35 10.20 -9.03 8.24
C MET A 35 9.20 -10.13 8.53
N SER A 36 9.09 -10.54 9.80
CA SER A 36 8.11 -11.56 10.23
C SER A 36 6.68 -11.09 10.04
N LEU A 37 6.41 -9.80 10.22
CA LEU A 37 5.09 -9.23 9.98
C LEU A 37 4.68 -9.37 8.51
N VAL A 38 5.58 -9.05 7.56
CA VAL A 38 5.31 -9.22 6.12
C VAL A 38 5.14 -10.70 5.77
N PHE A 39 5.97 -11.58 6.35
CA PHE A 39 5.82 -13.02 6.19
C PHE A 39 4.46 -13.52 6.68
N LEU A 40 4.10 -13.24 7.93
CA LEU A 40 2.84 -13.68 8.55
C LEU A 40 1.61 -13.11 7.83
N ARG A 41 1.68 -11.83 7.45
CA ARG A 41 0.60 -11.17 6.71
C ARG A 41 0.23 -11.92 5.43
N ASN A 42 1.23 -12.37 4.69
CA ASN A 42 0.99 -13.10 3.45
C ASN A 42 0.66 -14.57 3.72
N LEU A 43 1.40 -15.25 4.60
CA LEU A 43 1.20 -16.67 4.91
C LEU A 43 -0.21 -16.97 5.42
N LEU A 44 -0.68 -16.20 6.41
CA LEU A 44 -1.96 -16.46 7.08
C LEU A 44 -3.18 -16.21 6.19
N SER A 45 -3.02 -15.41 5.12
CA SER A 45 -4.09 -15.21 4.12
C SER A 45 -4.22 -16.36 3.13
N LEU A 46 -3.18 -17.17 2.91
CA LEU A 46 -3.15 -18.20 1.87
C LEU A 46 -4.26 -19.24 1.98
N PRO A 47 -4.57 -19.81 3.17
CA PRO A 47 -5.64 -20.81 3.26
C PRO A 47 -7.00 -20.25 2.85
N VAL A 48 -7.32 -19.03 3.28
CA VAL A 48 -8.59 -18.38 2.95
C VAL A 48 -8.65 -18.03 1.47
N LEU A 49 -7.56 -17.48 0.92
CA LEU A 49 -7.47 -17.16 -0.52
C LEU A 49 -7.56 -18.43 -1.38
N ALA A 50 -6.93 -19.53 -0.96
CA ALA A 50 -7.02 -20.81 -1.66
C ALA A 50 -8.46 -21.34 -1.70
N LEU A 51 -9.18 -21.30 -0.58
CA LEU A 51 -10.60 -21.69 -0.52
C LEU A 51 -11.48 -20.81 -1.42
N LEU A 52 -11.23 -19.48 -1.43
CA LEU A 52 -11.96 -18.56 -2.29
C LEU A 52 -11.66 -18.80 -3.78
N CYS A 53 -10.40 -19.12 -4.13
CA CYS A 53 -10.01 -19.49 -5.49
C CYS A 53 -10.69 -20.78 -5.94
N GLN A 54 -10.80 -21.80 -5.08
CA GLN A 54 -11.49 -23.04 -5.41
C GLN A 54 -12.96 -22.81 -5.78
N LYS A 55 -13.64 -21.90 -5.05
CA LYS A 55 -15.03 -21.51 -5.35
C LYS A 55 -15.18 -20.77 -6.68
N GLN A 56 -14.10 -20.19 -7.22
CA GLN A 56 -14.10 -19.42 -8.48
C GLN A 56 -13.36 -20.13 -9.64
N GLY A 57 -13.29 -21.45 -9.63
CA GLY A 57 -12.71 -22.23 -10.76
C GLY A 57 -11.27 -22.68 -10.54
N GLY A 58 -10.76 -22.59 -9.28
CA GLY A 58 -9.48 -23.20 -8.89
C GLY A 58 -8.28 -22.27 -9.00
N LEU A 59 -7.09 -22.86 -8.72
CA LEU A 59 -5.81 -22.14 -8.62
C LEU A 59 -5.03 -22.11 -9.96
N ARG A 60 -5.48 -22.79 -11.01
CA ARG A 60 -4.71 -22.90 -12.25
C ARG A 60 -4.55 -21.54 -12.94
N ILE A 61 -3.30 -21.20 -13.29
CA ILE A 61 -2.94 -20.01 -14.09
C ILE A 61 -1.91 -20.40 -15.14
N SER A 62 -1.82 -19.61 -16.21
CA SER A 62 -0.79 -19.80 -17.25
C SER A 62 0.60 -19.40 -16.71
N ARG A 63 1.67 -19.92 -17.36
CA ARG A 63 3.06 -19.56 -16.97
C ARG A 63 3.32 -18.05 -17.12
N GLY A 64 2.75 -17.41 -18.15
CA GLY A 64 2.86 -15.98 -18.36
C GLY A 64 2.18 -15.19 -17.23
N ALA A 65 0.96 -15.60 -16.86
CA ALA A 65 0.23 -15.00 -15.72
C ALA A 65 0.98 -15.20 -14.40
N LEU A 66 1.59 -16.37 -14.19
CA LEU A 66 2.39 -16.64 -13.00
C LEU A 66 3.59 -15.69 -12.90
N LEU A 67 4.35 -15.51 -13.98
CA LEU A 67 5.51 -14.64 -14.01
C LEU A 67 5.11 -13.18 -13.73
N GLU A 68 4.10 -12.68 -14.43
CA GLU A 68 3.62 -11.30 -14.27
C GLU A 68 3.06 -11.04 -12.86
N THR A 69 2.28 -11.99 -12.32
CA THR A 69 1.76 -11.93 -10.95
C THR A 69 2.88 -12.02 -9.91
N SER A 70 3.91 -12.86 -10.15
CA SER A 70 5.06 -12.97 -9.25
C SER A 70 5.85 -11.67 -9.18
N LEU A 71 6.11 -11.04 -10.32
CA LEU A 71 6.79 -9.75 -10.37
C LEU A 71 5.99 -8.66 -9.66
N THR A 72 4.69 -8.59 -9.93
CA THR A 72 3.78 -7.64 -9.27
C THR A 72 3.71 -7.88 -7.76
N GLY A 73 3.65 -9.14 -7.33
CA GLY A 73 3.64 -9.54 -5.93
C GLY A 73 4.96 -9.25 -5.20
N PHE A 74 6.09 -9.44 -5.88
CA PHE A 74 7.41 -9.13 -5.34
C PHE A 74 7.52 -7.64 -4.96
N PHE A 75 7.12 -6.74 -5.86
CA PHE A 75 7.12 -5.32 -5.54
C PHE A 75 6.02 -4.93 -4.55
N GLY A 76 4.77 -5.34 -4.78
CA GLY A 76 3.62 -4.87 -4.00
C GLY A 76 3.45 -5.54 -2.63
N CYS A 77 3.79 -6.81 -2.50
CA CYS A 77 3.52 -7.59 -1.29
C CYS A 77 4.79 -7.97 -0.51
N CYS A 78 5.99 -7.89 -1.11
CA CYS A 78 7.26 -8.25 -0.47
C CYS A 78 8.11 -7.00 -0.19
N ILE A 79 8.72 -6.38 -1.20
CA ILE A 79 9.70 -5.30 -1.04
C ILE A 79 9.08 -4.03 -0.44
N THR A 80 7.97 -3.57 -0.99
CA THR A 80 7.32 -2.34 -0.49
C THR A 80 6.94 -2.43 0.99
N PRO A 81 6.22 -3.48 1.44
CA PRO A 81 5.83 -3.54 2.84
C PRO A 81 7.01 -3.71 3.80
N ILE A 82 8.07 -4.47 3.42
CA ILE A 82 9.21 -4.61 4.32
C ILE A 82 9.93 -3.28 4.53
N LEU A 83 10.10 -2.48 3.48
CA LEU A 83 10.70 -1.15 3.57
C LEU A 83 9.82 -0.20 4.41
N LEU A 84 8.51 -0.16 4.15
CA LEU A 84 7.59 0.69 4.89
C LEU A 84 7.49 0.28 6.36
N PHE A 85 7.30 -1.00 6.66
CA PHE A 85 7.20 -1.48 8.04
C PHE A 85 8.51 -1.33 8.81
N SER A 86 9.66 -1.48 8.13
CA SER A 86 10.96 -1.18 8.74
C SER A 86 11.10 0.31 9.07
N SER A 87 10.56 1.21 8.25
CA SER A 87 10.61 2.64 8.52
C SER A 87 9.83 3.05 9.78
N TYR A 88 8.78 2.30 10.18
CA TYR A 88 8.04 2.53 11.43
C TYR A 88 8.88 2.28 12.70
N CYS A 89 10.01 1.61 12.59
CA CYS A 89 10.95 1.45 13.71
C CYS A 89 11.82 2.69 13.95
N TYR A 90 11.87 3.62 12.99
CA TYR A 90 12.72 4.82 13.02
C TYR A 90 11.93 6.12 13.00
N LEU A 91 10.70 6.09 12.50
CA LEU A 91 9.84 7.26 12.31
C LEU A 91 8.47 7.02 12.96
N ALA A 92 7.82 8.10 13.37
CA ALA A 92 6.38 8.05 13.64
C ALA A 92 5.64 7.52 12.41
N SER A 93 4.65 6.67 12.65
CA SER A 93 3.98 5.91 11.58
C SER A 93 3.29 6.82 10.55
N GLY A 94 2.69 7.91 11.02
CA GLY A 94 2.12 8.94 10.15
C GLY A 94 3.18 9.56 9.24
N MET A 95 4.35 9.92 9.78
CA MET A 95 5.47 10.51 9.03
C MET A 95 6.03 9.52 8.00
N ALA A 96 6.26 8.27 8.38
CA ALA A 96 6.74 7.23 7.46
C ALA A 96 5.77 7.01 6.30
N THR A 97 4.46 6.95 6.58
CA THR A 97 3.41 6.83 5.57
C THR A 97 3.41 8.04 4.63
N VAL A 98 3.65 9.23 5.14
CA VAL A 98 3.75 10.45 4.33
C VAL A 98 4.95 10.41 3.37
N PHE A 99 6.14 10.01 3.82
CA PHE A 99 7.29 9.84 2.92
C PHE A 99 7.06 8.74 1.88
N HIS A 100 6.45 7.63 2.28
CA HIS A 100 6.01 6.59 1.35
C HIS A 100 5.10 7.18 0.27
N PHE A 101 4.28 8.16 0.63
CA PHE A 101 3.32 8.81 -0.26
C PHE A 101 3.95 9.72 -1.34
N ALA A 102 5.28 9.69 -1.54
CA ALA A 102 5.94 10.21 -2.73
C ALA A 102 5.57 9.43 -4.01
N TYR A 103 5.03 8.20 -3.89
CA TYR A 103 4.74 7.32 -5.03
C TYR A 103 3.76 7.91 -6.07
N PRO A 104 2.75 8.74 -5.79
CA PRO A 104 1.89 9.30 -6.82
C PRO A 104 2.65 10.12 -7.87
N VAL A 105 3.67 10.87 -7.43
CA VAL A 105 4.55 11.63 -8.34
C VAL A 105 5.32 10.67 -9.23
N ILE A 106 5.89 9.62 -8.63
CA ILE A 106 6.69 8.62 -9.34
C ILE A 106 5.82 7.84 -10.33
N VAL A 107 4.56 7.53 -10.00
CA VAL A 107 3.59 6.92 -10.92
C VAL A 107 3.32 7.82 -12.12
N VAL A 108 3.12 9.12 -11.90
CA VAL A 108 2.89 10.09 -12.97
C VAL A 108 4.13 10.21 -13.88
N LEU A 109 5.33 10.32 -13.29
CA LEU A 109 6.59 10.36 -14.04
C LEU A 109 6.85 9.03 -14.78
N GLY A 110 6.56 7.88 -14.14
CA GLY A 110 6.66 6.57 -14.76
C GLY A 110 5.71 6.43 -15.96
N GLY A 111 4.49 6.95 -15.86
CA GLY A 111 3.56 7.02 -16.98
C GLY A 111 4.12 7.81 -18.18
N LEU A 112 4.83 8.93 -17.93
CA LEU A 112 5.53 9.66 -18.98
C LEU A 112 6.60 8.82 -19.66
N VAL A 113 7.41 8.09 -18.88
CA VAL A 113 8.44 7.18 -19.42
C VAL A 113 7.82 6.07 -20.28
N LEU A 114 6.67 5.55 -19.85
CA LEU A 114 5.90 4.54 -20.58
C LEU A 114 5.09 5.10 -21.76
N ARG A 115 5.27 6.40 -22.07
CA ARG A 115 4.56 7.13 -23.14
C ARG A 115 3.05 7.16 -22.99
N GLU A 116 2.56 7.07 -21.76
CA GLU A 116 1.14 7.29 -21.47
C GLU A 116 0.78 8.78 -21.61
N ARG A 117 -0.47 9.05 -21.95
CA ARG A 117 -1.01 10.42 -21.90
C ARG A 117 -1.17 10.85 -20.44
N VAL A 118 -0.23 11.65 -19.95
CA VAL A 118 -0.34 12.24 -18.61
C VAL A 118 -1.26 13.45 -18.67
N GLN A 119 -2.34 13.38 -17.91
CA GLN A 119 -3.25 14.52 -17.79
C GLN A 119 -2.57 15.66 -17.03
N LYS A 120 -2.64 16.88 -17.52
CA LYS A 120 -2.09 18.08 -16.85
C LYS A 120 -2.60 18.21 -15.41
N LYS A 121 -3.85 17.80 -15.16
CA LYS A 121 -4.45 17.76 -13.83
C LYS A 121 -3.76 16.75 -12.91
N ALA A 122 -3.40 15.55 -13.41
CA ALA A 122 -2.69 14.55 -12.62
C ALA A 122 -1.31 15.06 -12.20
N LEU A 123 -0.59 15.73 -13.10
CA LEU A 123 0.68 16.36 -12.79
C LEU A 123 0.52 17.45 -11.73
N PHE A 124 -0.46 18.35 -11.88
CA PHE A 124 -0.74 19.39 -10.89
C PHE A 124 -1.08 18.80 -9.52
N CYS A 125 -1.95 17.81 -9.47
CA CYS A 125 -2.31 17.12 -8.22
C CYS A 125 -1.11 16.40 -7.59
N ALA A 126 -0.25 15.78 -8.40
CA ALA A 126 0.97 15.14 -7.90
C ALA A 126 1.92 16.16 -7.26
N VAL A 127 2.14 17.32 -7.90
CA VAL A 127 2.93 18.41 -7.34
C VAL A 127 2.30 18.94 -6.04
N LEU A 128 0.98 19.14 -6.01
CA LEU A 128 0.27 19.60 -4.83
C LEU A 128 0.37 18.60 -3.69
N CYS A 129 0.22 17.29 -3.96
CA CYS A 129 0.48 16.23 -2.97
C CYS A 129 1.90 16.32 -2.42
N SER A 130 2.90 16.49 -3.29
CA SER A 130 4.30 16.59 -2.85
C SER A 130 4.53 17.79 -1.94
N LEU A 131 3.95 18.95 -2.25
CA LEU A 131 4.02 20.14 -1.40
C LEU A 131 3.36 19.89 -0.05
N GLY A 132 2.19 19.23 -0.03
CA GLY A 132 1.53 18.81 1.21
C GLY A 132 2.42 17.90 2.05
N ILE A 133 3.08 16.92 1.43
CA ILE A 133 4.02 16.00 2.07
C ILE A 133 5.23 16.75 2.63
N LEU A 134 5.83 17.67 1.89
CA LEU A 134 6.97 18.46 2.35
C LEU A 134 6.65 19.32 3.59
N LEU A 135 5.42 19.82 3.70
CA LEU A 135 4.97 20.56 4.89
C LEU A 135 4.89 19.70 6.14
N LEU A 136 4.76 18.38 5.99
CA LEU A 136 4.68 17.45 7.12
C LEU A 136 6.05 17.14 7.72
N ILE A 137 7.14 17.49 7.04
CA ILE A 137 8.50 17.35 7.57
C ILE A 137 8.71 18.42 8.64
N ASP A 138 8.95 18.00 9.88
CA ASP A 138 9.35 18.91 10.94
C ASP A 138 10.88 19.13 10.89
N PRO A 139 11.34 20.35 10.54
CA PRO A 139 12.77 20.63 10.50
C PRO A 139 13.43 20.72 11.87
N SER A 140 12.65 20.81 12.95
CA SER A 140 13.16 20.89 14.33
C SER A 140 13.30 19.52 14.99
N GLY A 141 12.72 18.46 14.41
CA GLY A 141 12.82 17.09 14.92
C GLY A 141 14.06 16.38 14.38
N ALA A 142 14.73 15.60 15.21
CA ALA A 142 15.74 14.64 14.77
C ALA A 142 15.06 13.52 13.99
N VAL A 143 14.89 13.73 12.68
CA VAL A 143 14.32 12.72 11.77
C VAL A 143 15.42 11.76 11.40
N ASP A 144 15.26 10.46 11.69
CA ASP A 144 16.24 9.45 11.35
C ASP A 144 16.37 9.31 9.82
N PRO A 145 17.57 9.59 9.23
CA PRO A 145 17.76 9.52 7.78
C PRO A 145 17.52 8.12 7.19
N LEU A 146 17.78 7.05 7.97
CA LEU A 146 17.54 5.68 7.54
C LEU A 146 16.04 5.42 7.41
N GLY A 147 15.25 5.88 8.39
CA GLY A 147 13.80 5.79 8.33
C GLY A 147 13.22 6.52 7.12
N VAL A 148 13.70 7.72 6.81
CA VAL A 148 13.31 8.49 5.62
C VAL A 148 13.69 7.73 4.33
N ALA A 149 14.93 7.23 4.24
CA ALA A 149 15.37 6.49 3.07
C ALA A 149 14.53 5.22 2.83
N LEU A 150 14.21 4.47 3.89
CA LEU A 150 13.34 3.28 3.82
C LEU A 150 11.94 3.66 3.34
N ALA A 151 11.34 4.71 3.91
CA ALA A 151 10.00 5.15 3.55
C ALA A 151 9.93 5.66 2.09
N LEU A 152 10.87 6.50 1.66
CA LEU A 152 10.94 6.98 0.27
C LEU A 152 11.17 5.83 -0.72
N THR A 153 12.08 4.91 -0.41
CA THR A 153 12.35 3.74 -1.26
C THR A 153 11.12 2.84 -1.35
N SER A 154 10.37 2.70 -0.26
CA SER A 154 9.08 1.98 -0.30
C SER A 154 8.08 2.66 -1.24
N GLY A 155 8.07 3.99 -1.31
CA GLY A 155 7.27 4.74 -2.27
C GLY A 155 7.66 4.46 -3.73
N VAL A 156 8.97 4.38 -4.02
CA VAL A 156 9.47 4.02 -5.36
C VAL A 156 9.00 2.61 -5.74
N THR A 157 9.20 1.63 -4.86
CA THR A 157 8.81 0.24 -5.13
C THR A 157 7.30 0.07 -5.27
N TYR A 158 6.53 0.85 -4.52
CA TYR A 158 5.07 0.86 -4.64
C TYR A 158 4.59 1.49 -5.95
N ALA A 159 5.25 2.55 -6.42
CA ALA A 159 4.97 3.11 -7.75
C ALA A 159 5.21 2.08 -8.86
N VAL A 160 6.30 1.31 -8.78
CA VAL A 160 6.57 0.20 -9.71
C VAL A 160 5.42 -0.83 -9.65
N TYR A 161 4.99 -1.23 -8.45
CA TYR A 161 3.85 -2.13 -8.28
C TYR A 161 2.57 -1.59 -8.96
N ILE A 162 2.23 -0.31 -8.75
CA ILE A 162 1.03 0.30 -9.34
C ILE A 162 1.11 0.31 -10.86
N LEU A 163 2.28 0.63 -11.43
CA LEU A 163 2.49 0.62 -12.88
C LEU A 163 2.42 -0.80 -13.46
N LEU A 164 3.03 -1.79 -12.81
CA LEU A 164 2.91 -3.20 -13.19
C LEU A 164 1.45 -3.64 -13.13
N LEU A 165 0.72 -3.27 -12.09
CA LEU A 165 -0.68 -3.60 -11.92
C LEU A 165 -1.55 -2.99 -13.03
N ALA A 166 -1.32 -1.73 -13.39
CA ALA A 166 -2.09 -1.05 -14.44
C ALA A 166 -1.85 -1.66 -15.83
N HIS A 167 -0.65 -2.14 -16.11
CA HIS A 167 -0.26 -2.77 -17.37
C HIS A 167 -0.41 -4.29 -17.37
N PHE A 168 -0.98 -4.86 -16.32
CA PHE A 168 -1.16 -6.31 -16.19
C PHE A 168 -2.02 -6.87 -17.31
N ARG A 169 -1.49 -7.87 -18.06
CA ARG A 169 -2.10 -8.39 -19.28
C ARG A 169 -3.11 -9.50 -19.02
N HIS A 170 -2.83 -10.35 -18.05
CA HIS A 170 -3.60 -11.56 -17.75
C HIS A 170 -4.82 -11.28 -16.85
N ARG A 171 -5.78 -10.52 -17.38
CA ARG A 171 -6.96 -10.07 -16.61
C ARG A 171 -7.83 -11.21 -16.08
N GLU A 172 -7.74 -12.40 -16.67
CA GLU A 172 -8.47 -13.60 -16.27
C GLU A 172 -8.07 -14.15 -14.90
N VAL A 173 -6.90 -13.77 -14.39
CA VAL A 173 -6.45 -14.18 -13.04
C VAL A 173 -6.72 -13.13 -11.94
N MET A 174 -7.33 -12.01 -12.31
CA MET A 174 -7.65 -10.93 -11.37
C MET A 174 -8.49 -11.41 -10.18
N GLY A 175 -8.35 -10.70 -9.06
CA GLY A 175 -9.08 -10.99 -7.83
C GLY A 175 -8.36 -12.03 -6.96
N PHE A 176 -9.07 -13.04 -6.49
CA PHE A 176 -8.52 -13.99 -5.51
C PHE A 176 -7.28 -14.73 -6.01
N ARG A 177 -7.27 -15.16 -7.28
CA ARG A 177 -6.12 -15.88 -7.87
C ARG A 177 -4.86 -15.01 -7.90
N MET A 178 -4.97 -13.81 -8.39
CA MET A 178 -3.86 -12.86 -8.42
C MET A 178 -3.34 -12.60 -7.00
N THR A 179 -4.23 -12.26 -6.07
CA THR A 179 -3.86 -11.99 -4.67
C THR A 179 -3.23 -13.23 -4.01
N PHE A 180 -3.75 -14.44 -4.27
CA PHE A 180 -3.17 -15.68 -3.76
C PHE A 180 -1.71 -15.86 -4.21
N TYR A 181 -1.42 -15.73 -5.51
CA TYR A 181 -0.05 -15.92 -6.01
C TYR A 181 0.89 -14.79 -5.58
N MET A 182 0.41 -13.56 -5.50
CA MET A 182 1.19 -12.45 -4.95
C MET A 182 1.56 -12.71 -3.48
N ALA A 183 0.59 -13.15 -2.68
CA ALA A 183 0.83 -13.51 -1.28
C ALA A 183 1.76 -14.72 -1.14
N LEU A 184 1.59 -15.75 -1.98
CA LEU A 184 2.43 -16.95 -1.97
C LEU A 184 3.90 -16.61 -2.27
N ILE A 185 4.15 -15.88 -3.35
CA ILE A 185 5.52 -15.46 -3.72
C ILE A 185 6.14 -14.61 -2.61
N SER A 186 5.38 -13.65 -2.06
CA SER A 186 5.86 -12.83 -0.96
C SER A 186 6.14 -13.66 0.30
N ALA A 187 5.25 -14.59 0.66
CA ALA A 187 5.46 -15.47 1.82
C ALA A 187 6.73 -16.33 1.63
N VAL A 188 6.94 -16.91 0.45
CA VAL A 188 8.14 -17.70 0.15
C VAL A 188 9.41 -16.84 0.22
N CYS A 189 9.44 -15.69 -0.44
CA CYS A 189 10.58 -14.78 -0.40
C CYS A 189 10.89 -14.32 1.02
N MET A 190 9.87 -13.93 1.77
CA MET A 190 10.03 -13.46 3.14
C MET A 190 10.42 -14.57 4.11
N PHE A 191 9.96 -15.80 3.90
CA PHE A 191 10.40 -16.95 4.69
C PHE A 191 11.93 -17.13 4.59
N PHE A 192 12.45 -17.19 3.37
CA PHE A 192 13.90 -17.32 3.18
C PHE A 192 14.66 -16.11 3.72
N LEU A 193 14.14 -14.89 3.50
CA LEU A 193 14.78 -13.68 4.01
C LEU A 193 14.83 -13.69 5.55
N CYS A 194 13.73 -14.02 6.22
CA CYS A 194 13.68 -14.15 7.69
C CYS A 194 14.62 -15.24 8.20
N LEU A 195 14.73 -16.38 7.48
CA LEU A 195 15.59 -17.48 7.85
C LEU A 195 17.08 -17.08 7.77
N PHE A 196 17.50 -16.49 6.64
CA PHE A 196 18.89 -16.09 6.43
C PHE A 196 19.32 -14.90 7.30
N SER A 197 18.40 -13.99 7.62
CA SER A 197 18.68 -12.85 8.51
C SER A 197 18.52 -13.18 10.00
N HIS A 198 18.12 -14.38 10.35
CA HIS A 198 17.80 -14.79 11.73
C HIS A 198 16.76 -13.87 12.41
N GLN A 199 15.83 -13.29 11.64
CA GLN A 199 14.80 -12.37 12.13
C GLN A 199 13.39 -12.97 12.13
N LEU A 200 13.26 -14.29 12.10
CA LEU A 200 11.97 -14.96 12.21
C LEU A 200 11.49 -14.93 13.66
N CYS A 201 10.66 -13.96 13.98
CA CYS A 201 10.05 -13.79 15.30
C CYS A 201 8.52 -13.92 15.18
N LEU A 202 7.96 -14.92 15.86
CA LEU A 202 6.53 -15.23 15.82
C LEU A 202 5.83 -14.65 17.05
N PRO A 203 4.51 -14.34 16.97
CA PRO A 203 3.73 -13.92 18.13
C PRO A 203 3.80 -14.93 19.26
N GLN A 204 4.01 -14.46 20.49
CA GLN A 204 4.17 -15.32 21.66
C GLN A 204 2.84 -15.63 22.35
N THR A 205 1.78 -14.90 22.03
CA THR A 205 0.46 -15.01 22.69
C THR A 205 -0.63 -15.37 21.69
N LEU A 206 -1.70 -15.98 22.17
CA LEU A 206 -2.89 -16.24 21.34
C LEU A 206 -3.48 -14.92 20.77
N ALA A 207 -3.49 -13.86 21.57
CA ALA A 207 -3.93 -12.55 21.12
C ALA A 207 -3.07 -12.02 19.95
N GLY A 208 -1.75 -12.22 20.00
CA GLY A 208 -0.83 -11.89 18.91
C GLY A 208 -1.13 -12.68 17.63
N TRP A 209 -1.42 -13.98 17.74
CA TRP A 209 -1.79 -14.80 16.57
C TRP A 209 -3.15 -14.39 15.96
N LEU A 210 -4.15 -14.11 16.79
CA LEU A 210 -5.45 -13.62 16.33
C LEU A 210 -5.33 -12.26 15.67
N ALA A 211 -4.52 -11.35 16.24
CA ALA A 211 -4.24 -10.05 15.64
C ALA A 211 -3.49 -10.20 14.29
N ALA A 212 -2.49 -11.09 14.20
CA ALA A 212 -1.78 -11.37 12.96
C ALA A 212 -2.70 -11.92 11.88
N LEU A 213 -3.63 -12.83 12.24
CA LEU A 213 -4.64 -13.36 11.32
C LEU A 213 -5.59 -12.25 10.84
N ALA A 214 -6.16 -11.47 11.75
CA ALA A 214 -7.05 -10.37 11.44
C ALA A 214 -6.35 -9.34 10.53
N PHE A 215 -5.11 -8.95 10.86
CA PHE A 215 -4.28 -8.06 10.06
C PHE A 215 -4.04 -8.62 8.65
N SER A 216 -3.69 -9.90 8.55
CA SER A 216 -3.48 -10.60 7.29
C SER A 216 -4.71 -10.56 6.38
N LEU A 217 -5.87 -10.93 6.90
CA LEU A 217 -7.12 -10.96 6.14
C LEU A 217 -7.58 -9.55 5.74
N MET A 218 -7.49 -8.60 6.68
CA MET A 218 -7.86 -7.20 6.43
C MET A 218 -7.02 -6.60 5.30
N ILE A 219 -5.71 -6.83 5.31
CA ILE A 219 -4.81 -6.25 4.31
C ILE A 219 -4.88 -7.00 2.99
N CYS A 220 -4.70 -8.33 2.99
CA CYS A 220 -4.60 -9.09 1.73
C CYS A 220 -5.95 -9.20 1.01
N ILE A 221 -7.05 -9.45 1.73
CA ILE A 221 -8.38 -9.60 1.15
C ILE A 221 -9.10 -8.25 1.09
N GLY A 222 -9.04 -7.48 2.17
CA GLY A 222 -9.68 -6.16 2.22
C GLY A 222 -8.97 -5.15 1.32
N ALA A 223 -7.78 -4.68 1.72
CA ALA A 223 -7.14 -3.56 1.04
C ALA A 223 -6.59 -3.93 -0.34
N VAL A 224 -5.75 -4.98 -0.45
CA VAL A 224 -5.03 -5.31 -1.70
C VAL A 224 -6.01 -5.63 -2.83
N MET A 225 -7.06 -6.41 -2.59
CA MET A 225 -8.04 -6.74 -3.64
C MET A 225 -8.87 -5.54 -4.07
N LEU A 226 -9.29 -4.70 -3.12
CA LEU A 226 -10.02 -3.47 -3.44
C LEU A 226 -9.14 -2.51 -4.26
N PHE A 227 -7.87 -2.37 -3.89
CA PHE A 227 -6.90 -1.56 -4.63
C PHE A 227 -6.69 -2.10 -6.06
N GLN A 228 -6.44 -3.40 -6.21
CA GLN A 228 -6.31 -4.05 -7.51
C GLN A 228 -7.52 -3.75 -8.39
N LYS A 229 -8.73 -4.06 -7.89
CA LYS A 229 -9.98 -3.83 -8.62
C LYS A 229 -10.13 -2.37 -9.03
N GLY A 230 -9.86 -1.44 -8.12
CA GLY A 230 -9.95 -0.01 -8.40
C GLY A 230 -8.94 0.42 -9.45
N THR A 231 -7.66 0.08 -9.29
CA THR A 231 -6.57 0.46 -10.20
C THR A 231 -6.80 -0.03 -11.61
N PHE A 232 -7.30 -1.24 -11.78
CA PHE A 232 -7.68 -1.77 -13.10
C PHE A 232 -8.75 -0.96 -13.83
N LEU A 233 -9.72 -0.45 -13.08
CA LEU A 233 -10.87 0.22 -13.66
C LEU A 233 -10.66 1.72 -13.89
N ILE A 234 -9.84 2.38 -13.04
CA ILE A 234 -9.61 3.83 -13.13
C ILE A 234 -8.20 4.22 -13.56
N GLY A 235 -7.30 3.25 -13.69
CA GLY A 235 -5.91 3.44 -14.10
C GLY A 235 -4.97 3.86 -12.96
N ALA A 236 -3.65 3.72 -13.19
CA ALA A 236 -2.59 3.92 -12.21
C ALA A 236 -2.60 5.33 -11.60
N GLN A 237 -2.64 6.36 -12.45
CA GLN A 237 -2.53 7.76 -12.01
C GLN A 237 -3.68 8.16 -11.08
N ARG A 238 -4.92 7.81 -11.45
CA ARG A 238 -6.10 8.12 -10.64
C ARG A 238 -6.11 7.32 -9.33
N ALA A 239 -5.76 6.03 -9.39
CA ALA A 239 -5.67 5.18 -8.19
C ALA A 239 -4.61 5.70 -7.22
N ALA A 240 -3.39 6.03 -7.71
CA ALA A 240 -2.33 6.57 -6.88
C ALA A 240 -2.71 7.88 -6.16
N ILE A 241 -3.42 8.78 -6.84
CA ILE A 241 -3.85 10.05 -6.22
C ILE A 241 -5.00 9.82 -5.23
N LEU A 242 -5.95 8.93 -5.55
CA LEU A 242 -7.03 8.58 -4.61
C LEU A 242 -6.54 7.92 -3.33
N SER A 243 -5.41 7.23 -3.40
CA SER A 243 -4.81 6.64 -2.21
C SER A 243 -4.29 7.69 -1.21
N THR A 244 -4.43 9.01 -1.48
CA THR A 244 -4.15 10.08 -0.51
C THR A 244 -4.97 9.99 0.78
N PHE A 245 -6.06 9.23 0.77
CA PHE A 245 -6.78 8.90 2.00
C PHE A 245 -5.96 8.01 2.97
N GLU A 246 -4.95 7.29 2.49
CA GLU A 246 -4.08 6.45 3.31
C GLU A 246 -3.27 7.26 4.35
N PRO A 247 -2.42 8.24 3.97
CA PRO A 247 -1.67 9.01 4.95
C PRO A 247 -2.56 9.80 5.91
N ILE A 248 -3.73 10.27 5.45
CA ILE A 248 -4.68 10.94 6.31
C ILE A 248 -5.21 10.00 7.37
N THR A 249 -5.65 8.81 6.97
CA THR A 249 -6.12 7.79 7.91
C THR A 249 -5.00 7.38 8.86
N SER A 250 -3.75 7.21 8.37
CA SER A 250 -2.59 6.86 9.18
C SER A 250 -2.29 7.93 10.23
N ILE A 251 -2.37 9.22 9.88
CA ILE A 251 -2.19 10.32 10.83
C ILE A 251 -3.30 10.30 11.91
N PHE A 252 -4.57 10.14 11.51
CA PHE A 252 -5.67 10.04 12.47
C PHE A 252 -5.50 8.84 13.41
N VAL A 253 -5.11 7.69 12.89
CA VAL A 253 -4.82 6.49 13.69
C VAL A 253 -3.64 6.73 14.63
N GLY A 254 -2.57 7.38 14.16
CA GLY A 254 -1.42 7.75 14.95
C GLY A 254 -1.78 8.62 16.16
N ILE A 255 -2.60 9.64 15.93
CA ILE A 255 -3.06 10.55 16.98
C ILE A 255 -3.99 9.85 17.99
N LEU A 256 -5.00 9.11 17.49
CA LEU A 256 -6.05 8.55 18.34
C LEU A 256 -5.60 7.32 19.14
N PHE A 257 -4.69 6.52 18.57
CA PHE A 257 -4.35 5.21 19.13
C PHE A 257 -2.86 5.04 19.48
N LEU A 258 -1.95 5.82 18.86
CA LEU A 258 -0.52 5.69 19.05
C LEU A 258 0.09 6.88 19.82
N ASN A 259 -0.75 7.81 20.33
CA ASN A 259 -0.34 9.02 21.07
C ASN A 259 0.62 9.92 20.27
N GLU A 260 0.52 9.94 18.94
CA GLU A 260 1.29 10.83 18.09
C GLU A 260 0.75 12.27 18.20
N THR A 261 1.64 13.27 18.22
CA THR A 261 1.24 14.67 18.40
C THR A 261 0.76 15.32 17.12
N LEU A 262 -0.40 15.98 17.18
CA LEU A 262 -0.93 16.75 16.06
C LEU A 262 -0.31 18.16 16.04
N THR A 263 0.46 18.47 15.01
CA THR A 263 0.99 19.82 14.81
C THR A 263 0.16 20.58 13.75
N PRO A 264 0.14 21.92 13.75
CA PRO A 264 -0.51 22.71 12.71
C PRO A 264 0.01 22.40 11.29
N ARG A 265 1.28 22.00 11.18
CA ARG A 265 1.90 21.56 9.92
C ARG A 265 1.28 20.26 9.39
N ILE A 266 1.07 19.28 10.28
CA ILE A 266 0.41 18.02 9.94
C ILE A 266 -1.00 18.29 9.41
N LEU A 267 -1.76 19.18 10.08
CA LEU A 267 -3.09 19.56 9.62
C LEU A 267 -3.05 20.21 8.23
N LEU A 268 -2.17 21.19 8.03
CA LEU A 268 -2.07 21.92 6.77
C LEU A 268 -1.61 21.02 5.62
N GLY A 269 -0.56 20.23 5.82
CA GLY A 269 -0.05 19.28 4.83
C GLY A 269 -1.09 18.23 4.44
N SER A 270 -1.80 17.67 5.44
CA SER A 270 -2.89 16.72 5.20
C SER A 270 -4.04 17.35 4.42
N ALA A 271 -4.43 18.59 4.76
CA ALA A 271 -5.49 19.30 4.05
C ALA A 271 -5.12 19.55 2.57
N ILE A 272 -3.89 19.97 2.28
CA ILE A 272 -3.40 20.19 0.90
C ILE A 272 -3.43 18.85 0.13
N THR A 273 -2.97 17.78 0.75
CA THR A 273 -2.96 16.43 0.16
C THR A 273 -4.38 15.95 -0.14
N LEU A 274 -5.34 16.16 0.79
CA LEU A 274 -6.75 15.88 0.57
C LEU A 274 -7.36 16.65 -0.59
N VAL A 275 -7.10 17.96 -0.66
CA VAL A 275 -7.60 18.81 -1.74
C VAL A 275 -7.11 18.30 -3.09
N ALA A 276 -5.84 17.90 -3.21
CA ALA A 276 -5.30 17.29 -4.42
C ALA A 276 -6.05 16.00 -4.80
N GLY A 277 -6.31 15.12 -3.83
CA GLY A 277 -7.08 13.88 -4.04
C GLY A 277 -8.52 14.14 -4.50
N VAL A 278 -9.20 15.09 -3.89
CA VAL A 278 -10.56 15.49 -4.29
C VAL A 278 -10.56 16.13 -5.68
N PHE A 279 -9.57 16.98 -5.99
CA PHE A 279 -9.51 17.70 -7.26
C PHE A 279 -9.34 16.75 -8.46
N ILE A 280 -8.57 15.66 -8.32
CA ILE A 280 -8.43 14.65 -9.39
C ILE A 280 -9.74 13.88 -9.60
N THR A 281 -10.50 13.61 -8.52
CA THR A 281 -11.77 12.87 -8.63
C THR A 281 -12.85 13.68 -9.36
N LEU A 282 -12.90 14.99 -9.10
CA LEU A 282 -13.87 15.89 -9.74
C LEU A 282 -13.56 16.14 -11.23
N GLY A 283 -12.28 16.06 -11.62
CA GLY A 283 -11.85 16.25 -13.01
C GLY A 283 -12.17 15.10 -13.96
N GLY A 284 -12.33 13.89 -13.46
CA GLY A 284 -12.59 12.70 -14.28
C GLY A 284 -13.97 12.64 -14.96
N LYS A 285 -14.87 13.56 -14.65
CA LYS A 285 -16.19 13.62 -15.26
C LYS A 285 -16.25 14.34 -16.62
N LYS A 286 -15.24 15.16 -16.96
CA LYS A 286 -15.24 15.99 -18.17
C LYS A 286 -14.43 15.41 -19.34
N ASP A 287 -13.61 14.41 -19.12
CA ASP A 287 -12.71 13.88 -20.15
C ASP A 287 -13.23 12.58 -20.81
N GLU A 288 -14.50 12.20 -20.55
CA GLU A 288 -15.18 11.04 -21.15
C GLU A 288 -16.32 11.45 -22.11
N GLU A 289 -16.54 12.75 -22.37
CA GLU A 289 -17.38 13.30 -23.44
C GLU A 289 -16.48 13.81 -24.60
#